data_c651b258e9697d9ca8c18c708dc120ac
#
_entry.id   c651b258e9697d9ca8c18c708dc120ac
#
_cell.length_a   1.000
_cell.length_b   1.000
_cell.length_c   1.000
_cell.angle_alpha   90.00
_cell.angle_beta   90.00
_cell.angle_gamma   90.00
#
_symmetry.space_group_name_H-M   'P 1'
#
loop_
_entity.id
_entity.type
_entity.pdbx_description
1 polymer ?
#
loop_
_entity_poly.entity_id
_entity_poly.type
_entity_poly.pdbx_seq_one_letter_code
_entity_poly.pdbx_strand_id
1 'polypeptide(L)'
;MPAKGQDMAISTYLAKLIGPIFLTIGIGMLVNEPFYRVLIGEALASHVLIYLSGVLSLLAGLAVVIAHNRWSGGWPVIITVIGWLMVIGGVIRIVVPQVVQTVAGTIYAGAAAIIVAAILCVALGGFLSFKGFSQ
;
A
#
# COMPACT_ATOMS: atom_id res chain seq x y z
N MET A 1 -6.84 8.55 -24.24
CA MET A 1 -7.50 8.53 -22.93
C MET A 1 -8.67 7.57 -22.95
N PRO A 2 -8.81 6.75 -21.92
CA PRO A 2 -9.97 5.86 -21.86
C PRO A 2 -11.26 6.66 -21.71
N ALA A 3 -12.37 6.10 -22.16
CA ALA A 3 -13.69 6.69 -21.97
C ALA A 3 -14.02 6.73 -20.47
N LYS A 4 -14.93 7.62 -20.09
CA LYS A 4 -15.32 7.80 -18.68
C LYS A 4 -15.78 6.48 -18.05
N GLY A 5 -16.51 5.66 -18.79
CA GLY A 5 -16.94 4.36 -18.30
C GLY A 5 -15.78 3.40 -18.07
N GLN A 6 -14.75 3.47 -18.93
CA GLN A 6 -13.54 2.66 -18.77
C GLN A 6 -12.75 3.10 -17.54
N ASP A 7 -12.67 4.41 -17.26
CA ASP A 7 -12.01 4.92 -16.06
C ASP A 7 -12.68 4.39 -14.81
N MET A 8 -14.01 4.41 -14.76
CA MET A 8 -14.75 3.89 -13.62
C MET A 8 -14.59 2.37 -13.48
N ALA A 9 -14.55 1.64 -14.61
CA ALA A 9 -14.34 0.21 -14.59
C ALA A 9 -12.95 -0.14 -14.01
N ILE A 10 -11.91 0.62 -14.39
CA ILE A 10 -10.57 0.44 -13.88
C ILE A 10 -10.52 0.77 -12.39
N SER A 11 -11.14 1.89 -11.97
CA SER A 11 -11.21 2.26 -10.56
C SER A 11 -11.87 1.18 -9.72
N THR A 12 -12.99 0.66 -10.20
CA THR A 12 -13.74 -0.40 -9.52
C THR A 12 -12.91 -1.68 -9.43
N TYR A 13 -12.24 -2.04 -10.53
CA TYR A 13 -11.38 -3.24 -10.54
C TYR A 13 -10.25 -3.11 -9.53
N LEU A 14 -9.56 -1.97 -9.52
CA LEU A 14 -8.46 -1.75 -8.60
C LEU A 14 -8.94 -1.70 -7.15
N ALA A 15 -10.09 -1.11 -6.89
CA ALA A 15 -10.68 -1.10 -5.56
C ALA A 15 -11.01 -2.52 -5.07
N LYS A 16 -11.55 -3.36 -5.96
CA LYS A 16 -11.84 -4.76 -5.64
C LYS A 16 -10.59 -5.57 -5.37
N LEU A 17 -9.47 -5.18 -5.98
CA LEU A 17 -8.20 -5.86 -5.80
C LEU A 17 -7.48 -5.37 -4.54
N ILE A 18 -7.33 -4.06 -4.42
CA ILE A 18 -6.57 -3.43 -3.33
C ILE A 18 -7.31 -3.52 -1.99
N GLY A 19 -8.62 -3.32 -2.02
CA GLY A 19 -9.44 -3.26 -0.81
C GLY A 19 -9.31 -4.49 0.07
N PRO A 20 -9.62 -5.68 -0.45
CA PRO A 20 -9.51 -6.92 0.34
C PRO A 20 -8.09 -7.21 0.81
N ILE A 21 -7.08 -6.88 0.01
CA ILE A 21 -5.68 -7.07 0.39
C ILE A 21 -5.35 -6.21 1.61
N PHE A 22 -5.66 -4.92 1.54
CA PHE A 22 -5.39 -4.00 2.65
C PHE A 22 -6.20 -4.38 3.90
N LEU A 23 -7.46 -4.76 3.71
CA LEU A 23 -8.32 -5.18 4.81
C LEU A 23 -7.75 -6.42 5.52
N THR A 24 -7.33 -7.41 4.75
CA THR A 24 -6.75 -8.64 5.29
C THR A 24 -5.45 -8.37 6.04
N ILE A 25 -4.57 -7.56 5.44
CA ILE A 25 -3.29 -7.20 6.08
C ILE A 25 -3.56 -6.45 7.38
N GLY A 26 -4.46 -5.47 7.35
CA GLY A 26 -4.79 -4.68 8.54
C GLY A 26 -5.36 -5.51 9.66
N ILE A 27 -6.28 -6.43 9.35
CA ILE A 27 -6.84 -7.34 10.36
C ILE A 27 -5.74 -8.22 10.94
N GLY A 28 -4.86 -8.76 10.09
CA GLY A 28 -3.73 -9.56 10.54
C GLY A 28 -2.82 -8.81 11.50
N MET A 29 -2.52 -7.55 11.17
CA MET A 29 -1.68 -6.71 12.03
C MET A 29 -2.33 -6.44 13.40
N LEU A 30 -3.65 -6.28 13.45
CA LEU A 30 -4.36 -6.08 14.71
C LEU A 30 -4.42 -7.36 15.55
N VAL A 31 -4.69 -8.49 14.90
CA VAL A 31 -4.86 -9.77 15.59
C VAL A 31 -3.53 -10.36 16.03
N ASN A 32 -2.48 -10.13 15.25
CA ASN A 32 -1.18 -10.78 15.44
C ASN A 32 -0.04 -9.77 15.37
N GLU A 33 -0.17 -8.67 16.09
CA GLU A 33 0.79 -7.56 16.09
C GLU A 33 2.22 -8.00 16.41
N PRO A 34 2.48 -8.85 17.42
CA PRO A 34 3.87 -9.26 17.71
C PRO A 34 4.54 -9.96 16.54
N PHE A 35 3.81 -10.78 15.80
CA PHE A 35 4.34 -11.44 14.60
C PHE A 35 4.74 -10.41 13.53
N TYR A 36 3.89 -9.41 13.28
CA TYR A 36 4.18 -8.39 12.29
C TYR A 36 5.34 -7.49 12.70
N ARG A 37 5.50 -7.25 13.99
CA ARG A 37 6.68 -6.51 14.49
C ARG A 37 7.97 -7.25 14.17
N VAL A 38 8.00 -8.56 14.41
CA VAL A 38 9.14 -9.40 14.08
C VAL A 38 9.37 -9.46 12.57
N LEU A 39 8.29 -9.64 11.81
CA LEU A 39 8.34 -9.71 10.34
C LEU A 39 8.94 -8.44 9.75
N ILE A 40 8.48 -7.27 10.19
CA ILE A 40 8.99 -5.98 9.71
C ILE A 40 10.45 -5.82 10.10
N GLY A 41 10.82 -6.18 11.34
CA GLY A 41 12.19 -6.11 11.80
C GLY A 41 13.13 -6.97 10.98
N GLU A 42 12.72 -8.19 10.68
CA GLU A 42 13.51 -9.10 9.84
C GLU A 42 13.65 -8.58 8.41
N ALA A 43 12.57 -8.06 7.86
CA ALA A 43 12.59 -7.48 6.50
C ALA A 43 13.52 -6.27 6.44
N LEU A 44 13.49 -5.41 7.44
CA LEU A 44 14.37 -4.23 7.49
C LEU A 44 15.83 -4.60 7.71
N ALA A 45 16.10 -5.72 8.36
CA ALA A 45 17.47 -6.21 8.56
C ALA A 45 18.06 -6.88 7.31
N SER A 46 17.22 -7.27 6.36
CA SER A 46 17.64 -7.96 5.14
C SER A 46 17.75 -6.99 3.97
N HIS A 47 18.96 -6.80 3.45
CA HIS A 47 19.18 -5.96 2.27
C HIS A 47 18.41 -6.48 1.05
N VAL A 48 18.40 -7.80 0.86
CA VAL A 48 17.70 -8.43 -0.26
C VAL A 48 16.21 -8.17 -0.20
N LEU A 49 15.60 -8.31 0.99
CA LEU A 49 14.16 -8.12 1.16
C LEU A 49 13.76 -6.66 0.95
N ILE A 50 14.58 -5.71 1.41
CA ILE A 50 14.30 -4.28 1.18
C ILE A 50 14.34 -3.98 -0.31
N TYR A 51 15.37 -4.44 -1.01
CA TYR A 51 15.51 -4.21 -2.43
C TYR A 51 14.38 -4.87 -3.21
N LEU A 52 14.08 -6.12 -2.91
CA LEU A 52 13.01 -6.86 -3.59
C LEU A 52 11.65 -6.19 -3.35
N SER A 53 11.36 -5.80 -2.11
CA SER A 53 10.12 -5.10 -1.81
C SER A 53 10.02 -3.77 -2.55
N GLY A 54 11.14 -3.07 -2.73
CA GLY A 54 11.20 -1.84 -3.49
C GLY A 54 10.87 -2.06 -4.96
N VAL A 55 11.45 -3.09 -5.57
CA VAL A 55 11.17 -3.42 -6.96
C VAL A 55 9.70 -3.80 -7.15
N LEU A 56 9.17 -4.62 -6.27
CA LEU A 56 7.76 -5.02 -6.34
C LEU A 56 6.82 -3.82 -6.12
N SER A 57 7.15 -2.97 -5.16
CA SER A 57 6.37 -1.77 -4.90
C SER A 57 6.38 -0.79 -6.08
N LEU A 58 7.55 -0.59 -6.67
CA LEU A 58 7.68 0.27 -7.86
C LEU A 58 6.90 -0.31 -9.04
N LEU A 59 7.02 -1.61 -9.26
CA LEU A 59 6.30 -2.28 -10.34
C LEU A 59 4.79 -2.16 -10.16
N ALA A 60 4.30 -2.49 -8.96
CA ALA A 60 2.87 -2.41 -8.66
C ALA A 60 2.38 -0.96 -8.71
N GLY A 61 3.14 -0.03 -8.15
CA GLY A 61 2.79 1.39 -8.16
C GLY A 61 2.73 1.97 -9.56
N LEU A 62 3.70 1.63 -10.40
CA LEU A 62 3.67 2.06 -11.81
C LEU A 62 2.49 1.46 -12.55
N ALA A 63 2.19 0.19 -12.31
CA ALA A 63 1.03 -0.44 -12.93
C ALA A 63 -0.26 0.31 -12.56
N VAL A 64 -0.41 0.67 -11.29
CA VAL A 64 -1.57 1.42 -10.84
C VAL A 64 -1.61 2.82 -11.45
N VAL A 65 -0.50 3.55 -11.40
CA VAL A 65 -0.44 4.93 -11.89
C VAL A 65 -0.63 5.00 -13.40
N ILE A 66 -0.05 4.08 -14.15
CA ILE A 66 -0.20 4.04 -15.61
C ILE A 66 -1.65 3.74 -15.99
N ALA A 67 -2.27 2.79 -15.29
CA ALA A 67 -3.67 2.41 -15.56
C ALA A 67 -4.66 3.39 -14.97
N HIS A 68 -4.28 4.13 -13.90
CA HIS A 68 -5.23 4.91 -13.12
C HIS A 68 -4.54 6.15 -12.53
N ASN A 69 -4.46 7.20 -13.33
CA ASN A 69 -3.89 8.48 -12.88
C ASN A 69 -5.01 9.52 -12.85
N ARG A 70 -5.88 9.41 -11.83
CA ARG A 70 -7.08 10.21 -11.74
C ARG A 70 -7.07 11.04 -10.46
N TRP A 71 -7.09 12.36 -10.61
CA TRP A 71 -6.98 13.31 -9.52
C TRP A 71 -8.28 14.02 -9.17
N SER A 72 -9.38 13.64 -9.84
CA SER A 72 -10.70 14.22 -9.59
C SER A 72 -11.75 13.12 -9.64
N GLY A 73 -12.94 13.42 -9.16
CA GLY A 73 -14.05 12.47 -9.23
C GLY A 73 -14.29 11.68 -7.95
N GLY A 74 -13.75 12.14 -6.83
CA GLY A 74 -14.09 11.59 -5.53
C GLY A 74 -13.21 10.42 -5.10
N TRP A 75 -13.82 9.31 -4.72
CA TRP A 75 -13.10 8.19 -4.10
C TRP A 75 -12.00 7.55 -4.96
N PRO A 76 -12.06 7.56 -6.32
CA PRO A 76 -10.98 6.97 -7.10
C PRO A 76 -9.62 7.65 -6.92
N VAL A 77 -9.59 8.90 -6.46
CA VAL A 77 -8.34 9.62 -6.17
C VAL A 77 -7.50 8.86 -5.12
N ILE A 78 -8.14 8.15 -4.21
CA ILE A 78 -7.46 7.36 -3.18
C ILE A 78 -6.54 6.31 -3.83
N ILE A 79 -7.03 5.64 -4.87
CA ILE A 79 -6.24 4.63 -5.60
C ILE A 79 -5.02 5.29 -6.26
N THR A 80 -5.20 6.46 -6.86
CA THR A 80 -4.10 7.21 -7.48
C THR A 80 -3.04 7.58 -6.43
N VAL A 81 -3.46 8.05 -5.26
CA VAL A 81 -2.55 8.39 -4.18
C VAL A 81 -1.78 7.17 -3.71
N ILE A 82 -2.46 6.04 -3.53
CA ILE A 82 -1.81 4.78 -3.14
C ILE A 82 -0.76 4.39 -4.18
N GLY A 83 -1.09 4.46 -5.46
CA GLY A 83 -0.16 4.13 -6.54
C GLY A 83 1.09 5.00 -6.50
N TRP A 84 0.93 6.31 -6.33
CA TRP A 84 2.06 7.24 -6.25
C TRP A 84 2.91 7.00 -5.00
N LEU A 85 2.29 6.71 -3.86
CA LEU A 85 3.03 6.38 -2.65
C LEU A 85 3.85 5.11 -2.84
N MET A 86 3.32 4.12 -3.53
CA MET A 86 4.05 2.89 -3.85
C MET A 86 5.23 3.15 -4.78
N VAL A 87 5.07 4.03 -5.77
CA VAL A 87 6.15 4.41 -6.68
C VAL A 87 7.27 5.11 -5.89
N ILE A 88 6.92 6.11 -5.10
CA ILE A 88 7.89 6.86 -4.31
C ILE A 88 8.60 5.95 -3.32
N GLY A 89 7.86 5.14 -2.60
CA GLY A 89 8.43 4.20 -1.63
C GLY A 89 9.34 3.17 -2.28
N GLY A 90 8.96 2.68 -3.46
CA GLY A 90 9.79 1.76 -4.23
C GLY A 90 11.09 2.38 -4.69
N VAL A 91 11.04 3.61 -5.20
CA VAL A 91 12.23 4.34 -5.63
C VAL A 91 13.18 4.55 -4.46
N ILE A 92 12.67 4.97 -3.31
CA ILE A 92 13.49 5.20 -2.12
C ILE A 92 14.18 3.91 -1.69
N ARG A 93 13.48 2.79 -1.69
CA ARG A 93 14.06 1.50 -1.30
C ARG A 93 15.13 1.01 -2.25
N ILE A 94 15.01 1.33 -3.53
CA ILE A 94 16.00 0.92 -4.52
C ILE A 94 17.22 1.84 -4.51
N VAL A 95 17.01 3.15 -4.42
CA VAL A 95 18.08 4.14 -4.55
C VAL A 95 18.82 4.37 -3.24
N VAL A 96 18.07 4.52 -2.14
CA VAL A 96 18.64 4.81 -0.82
C VAL A 96 18.01 3.91 0.25
N PRO A 97 18.28 2.59 0.20
CA PRO A 97 17.68 1.66 1.16
C PRO A 97 18.07 1.93 2.61
N GLN A 98 19.20 2.58 2.83
CA GLN A 98 19.66 2.92 4.17
C GLN A 98 18.70 3.86 4.89
N VAL A 99 18.08 4.79 4.16
CA VAL A 99 17.08 5.70 4.72
C VAL A 99 15.90 4.91 5.25
N VAL A 100 15.46 3.90 4.52
CA VAL A 100 14.33 3.06 4.93
C VAL A 100 14.70 2.28 6.19
N GLN A 101 15.90 1.71 6.26
CA GLN A 101 16.34 0.98 7.45
C GLN A 101 16.35 1.88 8.70
N THR A 102 16.84 3.10 8.56
CA THR A 102 16.92 4.05 9.68
C THR A 102 15.55 4.55 10.10
N VAL A 103 14.76 5.06 9.13
CA VAL A 103 13.48 5.71 9.42
C VAL A 103 12.44 4.67 9.83
N ALA A 104 12.26 3.63 9.03
CA ALA A 104 11.25 2.62 9.32
C ALA A 104 11.61 1.80 10.57
N GLY A 105 12.90 1.53 10.77
CA GLY A 105 13.36 0.85 11.97
C GLY A 105 13.03 1.62 13.23
N THR A 106 13.15 2.95 13.20
CA THR A 106 12.81 3.81 14.33
C THR A 106 11.30 3.84 14.55
N ILE A 107 10.54 4.00 13.45
CA ILE A 107 9.07 4.12 13.52
C ILE A 107 8.44 2.81 14.00
N TYR A 108 8.87 1.67 13.46
CA TYR A 108 8.26 0.36 13.73
C TYR A 108 8.92 -0.38 14.88
N ALA A 109 9.73 0.29 15.69
CA ALA A 109 10.33 -0.32 16.88
C ALA A 109 9.29 -0.64 17.95
N GLY A 110 8.14 0.05 17.96
CA GLY A 110 7.09 -0.16 18.95
C GLY A 110 5.78 -0.62 18.35
N ALA A 111 4.90 -1.13 19.20
CA ALA A 111 3.57 -1.62 18.80
C ALA A 111 2.66 -0.51 18.28
N ALA A 112 2.85 0.72 18.77
CA ALA A 112 1.94 1.83 18.44
C ALA A 112 1.91 2.11 16.94
N ALA A 113 3.08 2.10 16.27
CA ALA A 113 3.15 2.36 14.83
C ALA A 113 2.45 1.26 14.02
N ILE A 114 2.61 0.01 14.45
CA ILE A 114 1.96 -1.12 13.79
C ILE A 114 0.45 -1.03 13.93
N ILE A 115 -0.05 -0.67 15.13
CA ILE A 115 -1.47 -0.53 15.37
C ILE A 115 -2.05 0.61 14.53
N VAL A 116 -1.36 1.76 14.43
CA VAL A 116 -1.80 2.88 13.61
C VAL A 116 -1.84 2.46 12.13
N ALA A 117 -0.79 1.79 11.65
CA ALA A 117 -0.76 1.29 10.27
C ALA A 117 -1.89 0.29 10.01
N ALA A 118 -2.18 -0.58 10.98
CA ALA A 118 -3.26 -1.56 10.88
C ALA A 118 -4.63 -0.87 10.76
N ILE A 119 -4.86 0.13 11.57
CA ILE A 119 -6.13 0.89 11.55
C ILE A 119 -6.29 1.58 10.18
N LEU A 120 -5.22 2.19 9.67
CA LEU A 120 -5.25 2.81 8.35
C LEU A 120 -5.52 1.78 7.24
N CYS A 121 -4.87 0.61 7.32
CA CYS A 121 -5.08 -0.45 6.33
C CYS A 121 -6.52 -0.97 6.38
N VAL A 122 -7.08 -1.18 7.56
CA VAL A 122 -8.47 -1.64 7.71
C VAL A 122 -9.44 -0.59 7.17
N ALA A 123 -9.21 0.68 7.51
CA ALA A 123 -10.07 1.76 7.06
C ALA A 123 -10.05 1.91 5.54
N LEU A 124 -8.85 1.95 4.94
CA LEU A 124 -8.70 2.07 3.50
C LEU A 124 -9.21 0.83 2.78
N GLY A 125 -8.86 -0.35 3.28
CA GLY A 125 -9.28 -1.62 2.70
C GLY A 125 -10.78 -1.79 2.76
N GLY A 126 -11.39 -1.47 3.90
CA GLY A 126 -12.84 -1.54 4.05
C GLY A 126 -13.56 -0.57 3.13
N PHE A 127 -13.07 0.68 3.07
CA PHE A 127 -13.66 1.70 2.22
C PHE A 127 -13.57 1.32 0.74
N LEU A 128 -12.38 0.90 0.29
CA LEU A 128 -12.18 0.52 -1.10
C LEU A 128 -12.96 -0.75 -1.47
N SER A 129 -13.03 -1.71 -0.56
CA SER A 129 -13.84 -2.91 -0.77
C SER A 129 -15.31 -2.54 -0.92
N PHE A 130 -15.81 -1.70 -0.02
CA PHE A 130 -17.19 -1.25 -0.09
C PHE A 130 -17.49 -0.55 -1.43
N LYS A 131 -16.63 0.37 -1.84
CA LYS A 131 -16.83 1.10 -3.10
C LYS A 131 -16.68 0.18 -4.31
N GLY A 132 -15.69 -0.74 -4.27
CA GLY A 132 -15.46 -1.65 -5.39
C GLY A 132 -16.60 -2.64 -5.59
N PHE A 133 -17.07 -3.25 -4.50
CA PHE A 133 -18.09 -4.29 -4.59
C PHE A 133 -19.52 -3.76 -4.64
N SER A 134 -19.73 -2.46 -4.39
CA SER A 134 -21.04 -1.85 -4.48
C SER A 134 -21.32 -1.23 -5.85
N GLN A 135 -20.34 -1.20 -6.74
CA GLN A 135 -20.50 -0.61 -8.09
C GLN A 135 -21.11 -1.58 -9.10
#